data_b955a48845ee7210fa6fa8aa88e963fe
#
_entry.id   b955a48845ee7210fa6fa8aa88e963fe
#
_cell.length_a   1.000
_cell.length_b   1.000
_cell.length_c   1.000
_cell.angle_alpha   90.00
_cell.angle_beta   90.00
_cell.angle_gamma   90.00
#
_symmetry.space_group_name_H-M   'P 1'
#
loop_
_entity.id
_entity.type
_entity.pdbx_description
1 polymer ?
#
loop_
_entity_poly.entity_id
_entity_poly.type
_entity_poly.pdbx_seq_one_letter_code
_entity_poly.pdbx_strand_id
1 'polypeptide(L)'
;YSMGGYVALYLAHHNPNILGNIITLGTKFEWSPEIAQKEVKMLDSKTIIEKVPKFAEALQKRHGQDWQLLLQKTAEMMLSLGNKNALSLNDFTAIENKVLIGLADKDNMVSLEETTAVYKQLKNGAMYMLPNTKHPIETVDVGLLGKVVNGFD
;
A
#
# COMPACT_ATOMS: atom_id res chain seq x y z
N TYR A 1 -1.27 -4.93 -2.61
CA TYR A 1 -0.58 -4.79 -1.35
C TYR A 1 0.19 -3.47 -1.28
N SER A 2 0.18 -2.82 -0.10
CA SER A 2 0.88 -1.57 0.18
C SER A 2 0.59 -0.50 -0.90
N MET A 3 1.60 0.11 -1.52
CA MET A 3 1.45 1.10 -2.59
C MET A 3 0.57 0.60 -3.75
N GLY A 4 0.63 -0.69 -4.10
CA GLY A 4 -0.22 -1.27 -5.15
C GLY A 4 -1.71 -1.13 -4.88
N GLY A 5 -2.12 -1.14 -3.60
CA GLY A 5 -3.51 -0.88 -3.21
C GLY A 5 -3.93 0.57 -3.50
N TYR A 6 -3.05 1.53 -3.25
CA TYR A 6 -3.31 2.93 -3.59
C TYR A 6 -3.45 3.14 -5.10
N VAL A 7 -2.56 2.52 -5.89
CA VAL A 7 -2.63 2.55 -7.37
C VAL A 7 -3.94 1.94 -7.88
N ALA A 8 -4.38 0.81 -7.31
CA ALA A 8 -5.63 0.18 -7.70
C ALA A 8 -6.84 1.10 -7.44
N LEU A 9 -6.90 1.74 -6.25
CA LEU A 9 -8.00 2.65 -5.92
C LEU A 9 -7.94 3.95 -6.74
N TYR A 10 -6.74 4.45 -7.04
CA TYR A 10 -6.56 5.57 -7.97
C TYR A 10 -7.10 5.23 -9.37
N LEU A 11 -6.78 4.06 -9.89
CA LEU A 11 -7.30 3.59 -11.19
C LEU A 11 -8.81 3.42 -11.15
N ALA A 12 -9.37 2.84 -10.08
CA ALA A 12 -10.81 2.67 -9.94
C ALA A 12 -11.57 4.01 -9.91
N HIS A 13 -10.99 5.03 -9.26
CA HIS A 13 -11.57 6.38 -9.25
C HIS A 13 -11.58 7.02 -10.64
N HIS A 14 -10.49 6.91 -11.39
CA HIS A 14 -10.34 7.59 -12.70
C HIS A 14 -10.89 6.76 -13.87
N ASN A 15 -10.92 5.43 -13.73
CA ASN A 15 -11.30 4.48 -14.78
C ASN A 15 -12.11 3.32 -14.18
N PRO A 16 -13.36 3.54 -13.77
CA PRO A 16 -14.13 2.58 -12.96
C PRO A 16 -14.35 1.22 -13.62
N ASN A 17 -14.30 1.14 -14.95
CA ASN A 17 -14.55 -0.12 -15.70
C ASN A 17 -13.29 -0.95 -15.96
N ILE A 18 -12.11 -0.48 -15.54
CA ILE A 18 -10.84 -1.17 -15.79
C ILE A 18 -10.59 -2.32 -14.81
N LEU A 19 -11.14 -2.21 -13.60
CA LEU A 19 -10.93 -3.17 -12.52
C LEU A 19 -12.27 -3.81 -12.12
N GLY A 20 -12.22 -5.08 -11.74
CA GLY A 20 -13.31 -5.77 -11.05
C GLY A 20 -13.31 -5.47 -9.54
N ASN A 21 -13.49 -6.51 -8.72
CA ASN A 21 -13.38 -6.42 -7.28
C ASN A 21 -11.92 -6.10 -6.87
N ILE A 22 -11.75 -5.27 -5.85
CA ILE A 22 -10.45 -4.82 -5.37
C ILE A 22 -10.24 -5.32 -3.94
N ILE A 23 -9.11 -5.98 -3.71
CA ILE A 23 -8.69 -6.38 -2.37
C ILE A 23 -7.36 -5.69 -2.07
N THR A 24 -7.29 -4.97 -0.95
CA THR A 24 -6.07 -4.30 -0.51
C THR A 24 -5.57 -4.87 0.82
N LEU A 25 -4.29 -4.74 1.09
CA LEU A 25 -3.67 -5.07 2.38
C LEU A 25 -2.54 -4.07 2.69
N GLY A 26 -2.62 -3.44 3.86
CA GLY A 26 -1.59 -2.54 4.36
C GLY A 26 -1.32 -1.36 3.42
N THR A 27 -2.37 -0.74 2.88
CA THR A 27 -2.25 0.39 1.96
C THR A 27 -2.20 1.70 2.72
N LYS A 28 -1.14 2.47 2.49
CA LYS A 28 -0.99 3.79 3.09
C LYS A 28 -1.81 4.82 2.31
N PHE A 29 -2.69 5.52 3.02
CA PHE A 29 -3.59 6.53 2.46
C PHE A 29 -3.28 7.94 2.92
N GLU A 30 -2.75 8.07 4.12
CA GLU A 30 -2.39 9.37 4.69
C GLU A 30 -0.98 9.76 4.28
N TRP A 31 -0.89 10.89 3.58
CA TRP A 31 0.37 11.47 3.14
C TRP A 31 0.46 12.94 3.56
N SER A 32 1.58 13.30 4.15
CA SER A 32 2.00 14.68 4.42
C SER A 32 3.48 14.82 4.05
N PRO A 33 4.01 16.06 3.95
CA PRO A 33 5.45 16.24 3.73
C PRO A 33 6.31 15.52 4.76
N GLU A 34 5.91 15.53 6.04
CA GLU A 34 6.63 14.89 7.14
C GLU A 34 6.61 13.35 7.01
N ILE A 35 5.44 12.77 6.68
CA ILE A 35 5.29 11.33 6.45
C ILE A 35 6.14 10.91 5.27
N ALA A 36 6.05 11.62 4.14
CA ALA A 36 6.82 11.31 2.95
C ALA A 36 8.33 11.36 3.22
N GLN A 37 8.81 12.40 3.90
CA GLN A 37 10.23 12.53 4.26
C GLN A 37 10.72 11.41 5.20
N LYS A 38 9.85 10.92 6.09
CA LYS A 38 10.17 9.77 6.94
C LYS A 38 10.28 8.49 6.12
N GLU A 39 9.32 8.23 5.26
CA GLU A 39 9.25 7.00 4.46
C GLU A 39 10.40 6.91 3.44
N VAL A 40 10.76 8.01 2.78
CA VAL A 40 11.84 8.00 1.77
C VAL A 40 13.23 7.71 2.36
N LYS A 41 13.44 7.95 3.66
CA LYS A 41 14.71 7.59 4.32
C LYS A 41 14.98 6.09 4.27
N MET A 42 13.95 5.26 4.22
CA MET A 42 14.07 3.81 4.11
C MET A 42 14.41 3.34 2.69
N LEU A 43 14.32 4.22 1.70
CA LEU A 43 14.59 3.92 0.29
C LEU A 43 16.00 4.36 -0.15
N ASP A 44 16.85 4.83 0.77
CA ASP A 44 18.23 5.17 0.44
C ASP A 44 19.05 3.92 0.12
N SER A 45 19.35 3.72 -1.16
CA SER A 45 20.03 2.53 -1.65
C SER A 45 21.42 2.33 -1.06
N LYS A 46 22.13 3.41 -0.74
CA LYS A 46 23.46 3.33 -0.09
C LYS A 46 23.34 2.75 1.31
N THR A 47 22.42 3.31 2.10
CA THR A 47 22.13 2.80 3.44
C THR A 47 21.65 1.34 3.41
N ILE A 48 20.84 0.95 2.42
CA ILE A 48 20.38 -0.42 2.26
C ILE A 48 21.56 -1.36 1.99
N ILE A 49 22.45 -1.00 1.08
CA ILE A 49 23.64 -1.80 0.76
C ILE A 49 24.54 -1.97 1.99
N GLU A 50 24.78 -0.89 2.73
CA GLU A 50 25.67 -0.90 3.89
C GLU A 50 25.09 -1.64 5.10
N LYS A 51 23.81 -1.39 5.43
CA LYS A 51 23.21 -1.87 6.69
C LYS A 51 22.43 -3.17 6.55
N VAL A 52 21.87 -3.44 5.38
CA VAL A 52 21.03 -4.60 5.13
C VAL A 52 21.31 -5.25 3.77
N PRO A 53 22.55 -5.71 3.52
CA PRO A 53 23.00 -6.19 2.20
C PRO A 53 22.14 -7.33 1.64
N LYS A 54 21.63 -8.23 2.48
CA LYS A 54 20.69 -9.29 2.04
C LYS A 54 19.40 -8.73 1.45
N PHE A 55 18.94 -7.59 1.92
CA PHE A 55 17.77 -6.92 1.36
C PHE A 55 18.12 -6.27 0.01
N ALA A 56 19.32 -5.68 -0.12
CA ALA A 56 19.80 -5.18 -1.41
C ALA A 56 19.88 -6.30 -2.47
N GLU A 57 20.41 -7.47 -2.11
CA GLU A 57 20.46 -8.66 -2.98
C GLU A 57 19.03 -9.11 -3.38
N ALA A 58 18.09 -9.13 -2.44
CA ALA A 58 16.69 -9.49 -2.71
C ALA A 58 16.02 -8.49 -3.66
N LEU A 59 16.27 -7.18 -3.49
CA LEU A 59 15.78 -6.13 -4.39
C LEU A 59 16.38 -6.29 -5.80
N GLN A 60 17.68 -6.51 -5.90
CA GLN A 60 18.36 -6.74 -7.18
C GLN A 60 17.82 -7.99 -7.89
N LYS A 61 17.62 -9.09 -7.15
CA LYS A 61 17.05 -10.33 -7.71
C LYS A 61 15.62 -10.12 -8.23
N ARG A 62 14.81 -9.30 -7.54
CA ARG A 62 13.40 -9.06 -7.88
C ARG A 62 13.22 -8.04 -8.99
N HIS A 63 14.05 -7.01 -9.04
CA HIS A 63 13.88 -5.83 -9.90
C HIS A 63 15.02 -5.62 -10.92
N GLY A 64 16.02 -6.50 -10.93
CA GLY A 64 17.16 -6.44 -11.89
C GLY A 64 18.15 -5.33 -11.55
N GLN A 65 18.91 -4.90 -12.56
CA GLN A 65 20.00 -3.93 -12.39
C GLN A 65 19.49 -2.53 -12.00
N ASP A 66 18.25 -2.19 -12.37
CA ASP A 66 17.67 -0.87 -12.15
C ASP A 66 16.96 -0.71 -10.80
N TRP A 67 17.16 -1.64 -9.85
CA TRP A 67 16.50 -1.61 -8.54
C TRP A 67 16.75 -0.30 -7.76
N GLN A 68 17.93 0.30 -7.90
CA GLN A 68 18.25 1.58 -7.24
C GLN A 68 17.48 2.74 -7.88
N LEU A 69 17.34 2.74 -9.21
CA LEU A 69 16.51 3.71 -9.93
C LEU A 69 15.03 3.55 -9.54
N LEU A 70 14.56 2.31 -9.35
CA LEU A 70 13.21 2.05 -8.86
C LEU A 70 12.98 2.65 -7.47
N LEU A 71 13.93 2.48 -6.53
CA LEU A 71 13.84 3.11 -5.21
C LEU A 71 13.79 4.63 -5.30
N GLN A 72 14.64 5.24 -6.16
CA GLN A 72 14.64 6.68 -6.39
C GLN A 72 13.28 7.15 -6.92
N LYS A 73 12.73 6.50 -7.93
CA LYS A 73 11.42 6.85 -8.50
C LYS A 73 10.28 6.68 -7.49
N THR A 74 10.37 5.66 -6.65
CA THR A 74 9.42 5.46 -5.56
C THR A 74 9.50 6.58 -4.53
N ALA A 75 10.71 7.01 -4.16
CA ALA A 75 10.91 8.14 -3.26
C ALA A 75 10.38 9.47 -3.85
N GLU A 76 10.64 9.75 -5.12
CA GLU A 76 10.10 10.92 -5.83
C GLU A 76 8.57 10.93 -5.81
N MET A 77 7.94 9.79 -6.05
CA MET A 77 6.49 9.63 -5.99
C MET A 77 5.95 9.86 -4.57
N MET A 78 6.57 9.30 -3.53
CA MET A 78 6.17 9.51 -2.14
C MET A 78 6.26 10.98 -1.72
N LEU A 79 7.33 11.69 -2.13
CA LEU A 79 7.48 13.14 -1.88
C LEU A 79 6.39 13.93 -2.62
N SER A 80 6.04 13.55 -3.83
CA SER A 80 4.94 14.16 -4.59
C SER A 80 3.60 13.98 -3.88
N LEU A 81 3.31 12.76 -3.39
CA LEU A 81 2.10 12.46 -2.61
C LEU A 81 2.07 13.24 -1.29
N GLY A 82 3.22 13.41 -0.64
CA GLY A 82 3.34 14.22 0.58
C GLY A 82 3.00 15.68 0.36
N ASN A 83 3.36 16.23 -0.80
CA ASN A 83 3.04 17.60 -1.15
C ASN A 83 1.57 17.77 -1.60
N LYS A 84 1.03 16.80 -2.33
CA LYS A 84 -0.35 16.78 -2.81
C LYS A 84 -0.82 15.35 -2.99
N ASN A 85 -1.74 14.90 -2.14
CA ASN A 85 -2.40 13.62 -2.30
C ASN A 85 -3.06 13.48 -3.67
N ALA A 86 -2.85 12.35 -4.32
CA ALA A 86 -3.48 12.05 -5.61
C ALA A 86 -4.96 11.70 -5.46
N LEU A 87 -5.39 11.22 -4.27
CA LEU A 87 -6.78 11.01 -3.88
C LEU A 87 -7.05 11.75 -2.57
N SER A 88 -8.06 12.62 -2.57
CA SER A 88 -8.65 13.14 -1.34
C SER A 88 -9.55 12.08 -0.70
N LEU A 89 -9.87 12.26 0.58
CA LEU A 89 -10.79 11.34 1.26
C LEU A 89 -12.16 11.26 0.57
N ASN A 90 -12.61 12.37 -0.03
CA ASN A 90 -13.89 12.42 -0.74
C ASN A 90 -13.86 11.63 -2.07
N ASP A 91 -12.71 11.49 -2.71
CA ASP A 91 -12.61 10.78 -4.00
C ASP A 91 -12.95 9.30 -3.87
N PHE A 92 -12.74 8.70 -2.69
CA PHE A 92 -13.13 7.33 -2.42
C PHE A 92 -14.65 7.10 -2.50
N THR A 93 -15.46 8.14 -2.32
CA THR A 93 -16.94 8.05 -2.45
C THR A 93 -17.39 7.78 -3.88
N ALA A 94 -16.56 8.09 -4.88
CA ALA A 94 -16.86 7.89 -6.28
C ALA A 94 -16.47 6.48 -6.78
N ILE A 95 -15.78 5.67 -5.96
CA ILE A 95 -15.39 4.30 -6.31
C ILE A 95 -16.63 3.39 -6.19
N GLU A 96 -17.04 2.81 -7.30
CA GLU A 96 -18.22 1.93 -7.39
C GLU A 96 -17.86 0.45 -7.31
N ASN A 97 -16.59 0.10 -7.48
CA ASN A 97 -16.10 -1.26 -7.34
C ASN A 97 -16.39 -1.80 -5.92
N LYS A 98 -16.60 -3.11 -5.81
CA LYS A 98 -16.53 -3.78 -4.50
C LYS A 98 -15.06 -3.70 -4.01
N VAL A 99 -14.84 -3.22 -2.82
CA VAL A 99 -13.51 -3.07 -2.23
C VAL A 99 -13.45 -3.76 -0.88
N LEU A 100 -12.54 -4.71 -0.74
CA LEU A 100 -12.18 -5.30 0.54
C LEU A 100 -10.87 -4.67 1.01
N ILE A 101 -10.95 -3.78 1.99
CA ILE A 101 -9.78 -3.07 2.51
C ILE A 101 -9.21 -3.80 3.71
N GLY A 102 -7.92 -4.11 3.68
CA GLY A 102 -7.25 -4.91 4.69
C GLY A 102 -6.12 -4.22 5.41
N LEU A 103 -5.97 -4.56 6.68
CA LEU A 103 -4.87 -4.11 7.54
C LEU A 103 -4.33 -5.31 8.33
N ALA A 104 -3.04 -5.28 8.63
CA ALA A 104 -2.40 -6.16 9.59
C ALA A 104 -2.40 -5.49 10.98
N ASP A 105 -2.78 -6.21 12.04
CA ASP A 105 -2.97 -5.63 13.39
C ASP A 105 -1.68 -5.10 14.04
N LYS A 106 -0.52 -5.56 13.54
CA LYS A 106 0.81 -5.11 13.99
C LYS A 106 1.56 -4.34 12.89
N ASP A 107 0.81 -3.77 11.93
CA ASP A 107 1.38 -2.87 10.94
C ASP A 107 1.87 -1.60 11.63
N ASN A 108 3.14 -1.27 11.43
CA ASN A 108 3.77 -0.06 12.00
C ASN A 108 3.98 1.05 10.96
N MET A 109 3.54 0.82 9.72
CA MET A 109 3.64 1.78 8.62
C MET A 109 2.27 2.38 8.27
N VAL A 110 1.21 1.60 8.45
CA VAL A 110 -0.17 1.98 8.12
C VAL A 110 -1.03 1.92 9.37
N SER A 111 -1.77 2.98 9.67
CA SER A 111 -2.61 3.05 10.85
C SER A 111 -4.02 2.51 10.61
N LEU A 112 -4.68 2.12 11.70
CA LEU A 112 -6.09 1.74 11.67
C LEU A 112 -6.97 2.94 11.32
N GLU A 113 -6.60 4.12 11.81
CA GLU A 113 -7.32 5.37 11.62
C GLU A 113 -7.39 5.75 10.14
N GLU A 114 -6.24 5.76 9.42
CA GLU A 114 -6.23 6.08 7.98
C GLU A 114 -6.98 5.02 7.17
N THR A 115 -6.86 3.74 7.52
CA THR A 115 -7.55 2.64 6.85
C THR A 115 -9.06 2.72 7.02
N THR A 116 -9.54 2.96 8.26
CA THR A 116 -10.97 3.10 8.56
C THR A 116 -11.56 4.39 8.00
N ALA A 117 -10.78 5.47 7.92
CA ALA A 117 -11.24 6.71 7.30
C ALA A 117 -11.61 6.48 5.82
N VAL A 118 -10.76 5.78 5.07
CA VAL A 118 -11.04 5.42 3.67
C VAL A 118 -12.17 4.41 3.58
N TYR A 119 -12.16 3.34 4.39
CA TYR A 119 -13.24 2.35 4.42
C TYR A 119 -14.64 2.99 4.52
N LYS A 120 -14.80 3.97 5.41
CA LYS A 120 -16.08 4.66 5.62
C LYS A 120 -16.56 5.48 4.42
N GLN A 121 -15.70 5.82 3.48
CA GLN A 121 -16.07 6.55 2.26
C GLN A 121 -16.48 5.61 1.12
N LEU A 122 -16.05 4.35 1.15
CA LEU A 122 -16.33 3.39 0.09
C LEU A 122 -17.81 2.98 0.09
N LYS A 123 -18.52 3.16 -1.02
CA LYS A 123 -19.93 2.75 -1.18
C LYS A 123 -20.13 1.26 -1.00
N ASN A 124 -19.24 0.46 -1.59
CA ASN A 124 -19.28 -1.00 -1.60
C ASN A 124 -18.06 -1.56 -0.88
N GLY A 125 -17.73 -0.95 0.27
CA GLY A 125 -16.56 -1.31 1.08
C GLY A 125 -16.86 -2.42 2.10
N ALA A 126 -15.93 -3.35 2.25
CA ALA A 126 -15.82 -4.24 3.40
C ALA A 126 -14.41 -4.13 3.97
N MET A 127 -14.23 -4.50 5.23
CA MET A 127 -12.94 -4.40 5.90
C MET A 127 -12.57 -5.72 6.56
N TYR A 128 -11.28 -6.06 6.55
CA TYR A 128 -10.73 -7.19 7.30
C TYR A 128 -9.43 -6.81 7.99
N MET A 129 -9.09 -7.58 9.03
CA MET A 129 -7.83 -7.43 9.75
C MET A 129 -7.15 -8.78 9.90
N LEU A 130 -5.85 -8.84 9.58
CA LEU A 130 -5.04 -10.03 9.79
C LEU A 130 -4.41 -9.98 11.19
N PRO A 131 -4.69 -10.98 12.05
CA PRO A 131 -4.16 -11.01 13.41
C PRO A 131 -2.67 -11.38 13.42
N ASN A 132 -1.93 -10.86 14.42
CA ASN A 132 -0.50 -11.15 14.64
C ASN A 132 0.40 -10.91 13.42
N THR A 133 0.00 -10.04 12.51
CA THR A 133 0.67 -9.82 11.23
C THR A 133 1.30 -8.44 11.19
N LYS A 134 2.53 -8.35 10.69
CA LYS A 134 3.25 -7.10 10.45
C LYS A 134 3.07 -6.63 9.00
N HIS A 135 3.59 -5.42 8.68
CA HIS A 135 3.52 -4.88 7.30
C HIS A 135 4.16 -5.77 6.24
N PRO A 136 5.39 -6.33 6.40
CA PRO A 136 6.04 -7.08 5.33
C PRO A 136 5.20 -8.28 4.88
N ILE A 137 4.98 -8.39 3.56
CA ILE A 137 4.16 -9.44 2.94
C ILE A 137 4.63 -10.86 3.29
N GLU A 138 5.92 -11.01 3.54
CA GLU A 138 6.56 -12.28 3.93
C GLU A 138 6.09 -12.77 5.30
N THR A 139 5.47 -11.91 6.11
CA THR A 139 4.95 -12.27 7.44
C THR A 139 3.49 -12.70 7.42
N VAL A 140 2.84 -12.57 6.26
CA VAL A 140 1.41 -12.86 6.10
C VAL A 140 1.17 -14.37 6.05
N ASP A 141 0.20 -14.84 6.84
CA ASP A 141 -0.32 -16.21 6.72
C ASP A 141 -1.09 -16.35 5.40
N VAL A 142 -0.48 -17.06 4.45
CA VAL A 142 -1.04 -17.27 3.10
C VAL A 142 -2.37 -18.02 3.15
N GLY A 143 -2.53 -18.97 4.08
CA GLY A 143 -3.76 -19.74 4.24
C GLY A 143 -4.91 -18.87 4.73
N LEU A 144 -4.64 -17.99 5.70
CA LEU A 144 -5.62 -17.05 6.20
C LEU A 144 -6.00 -16.01 5.15
N LEU A 145 -5.01 -15.39 4.49
CA LEU A 145 -5.25 -14.43 3.42
C LEU A 145 -6.02 -15.07 2.26
N GLY A 146 -5.68 -16.31 1.89
CA GLY A 146 -6.39 -17.05 0.85
C GLY A 146 -7.87 -17.26 1.17
N LYS A 147 -8.22 -17.56 2.42
CA LYS A 147 -9.64 -17.65 2.86
C LYS A 147 -10.37 -16.30 2.73
N VAL A 148 -9.70 -15.22 3.10
CA VAL A 148 -10.26 -13.86 2.98
C VAL A 148 -10.52 -13.51 1.51
N VAL A 149 -9.52 -13.74 0.64
CA VAL A 149 -9.63 -13.43 -0.80
C VAL A 149 -10.72 -14.27 -1.47
N ASN A 150 -10.73 -15.59 -1.22
CA ASN A 150 -11.73 -16.49 -1.82
C ASN A 150 -13.15 -16.32 -1.27
N GLY A 151 -13.30 -15.67 -0.13
CA GLY A 151 -14.61 -15.35 0.44
C GLY A 151 -15.16 -13.99 0.06
N PHE A 152 -14.45 -13.24 -0.77
CA PHE A 152 -14.85 -11.91 -1.24
C PHE A 152 -15.32 -11.96 -2.71
N ASP A 153 -16.56 -12.33 -2.92
CA ASP A 153 -17.24 -12.36 -4.24
C ASP A 153 -18.24 -11.20 -4.41
#